data_41faf2e612b51a766410a91f6fe1ee4a
#
_entry.id   41faf2e612b51a766410a91f6fe1ee4a
#
_cell.length_a   1.000
_cell.length_b   1.000
_cell.length_c   1.000
_cell.angle_alpha   90.00
_cell.angle_beta   90.00
_cell.angle_gamma   90.00
#
_symmetry.space_group_name_H-M   'P 1'
#
loop_
_entity.id
_entity.type
_entity.pdbx_description
1 polymer ?
#
loop_
_entity_poly.entity_id
_entity_poly.type
_entity_poly.pdbx_seq_one_letter_code
_entity_poly.pdbx_strand_id
1 'polypeptide(L)'
;MSDATALLERIKQNTFSQEDMYRRLGVLRECIEYAVYTNTDKTQEEECIEFLSKIENQDDADVIKAWGGELFNVFNQQNTSHLLHDLQEKAHSMPLLIVYVPVAFPETEIQKMAVWAREKMDSDMLLEMHVEPTVVGGCAFVWNDTYHDFSFHGRRQEVLDAIAEEMEKYAEKV
;
A
#
# COMPACT_ATOMS: atom_id res chain seq x y z
N MET A 1 -19.75 12.97 -5.22
CA MET A 1 -18.83 12.04 -4.58
C MET A 1 -19.11 12.10 -3.09
N SER A 2 -19.07 10.98 -2.37
CA SER A 2 -19.17 11.05 -0.90
C SER A 2 -17.89 11.62 -0.32
N ASP A 3 -17.97 12.30 0.82
CA ASP A 3 -16.80 12.88 1.50
C ASP A 3 -15.72 11.83 1.74
N ALA A 4 -16.12 10.61 2.14
CA ALA A 4 -15.21 9.48 2.32
C ALA A 4 -14.43 9.10 1.04
N THR A 5 -15.05 9.20 -0.14
CA THR A 5 -14.35 8.92 -1.41
C THR A 5 -13.29 9.99 -1.70
N ALA A 6 -13.61 11.26 -1.50
CA ALA A 6 -12.66 12.35 -1.70
C ALA A 6 -11.47 12.27 -0.72
N LEU A 7 -11.74 11.88 0.54
CA LEU A 7 -10.70 11.66 1.53
C LEU A 7 -9.79 10.48 1.15
N LEU A 8 -10.37 9.36 0.72
CA LEU A 8 -9.61 8.18 0.31
C LEU A 8 -8.69 8.47 -0.88
N GLU A 9 -9.18 9.24 -1.87
CA GLU A 9 -8.36 9.68 -3.01
C GLU A 9 -7.11 10.45 -2.57
N ARG A 10 -7.25 11.29 -1.54
CA ARG A 10 -6.12 12.04 -0.98
C ARG A 10 -5.13 11.15 -0.23
N ILE A 11 -5.65 10.24 0.58
CA ILE A 11 -4.85 9.26 1.35
C ILE A 11 -4.04 8.34 0.41
N LYS A 12 -4.65 7.88 -0.68
CA LYS A 12 -4.00 7.01 -1.68
C LYS A 12 -2.76 7.62 -2.31
N GLN A 13 -2.67 8.93 -2.44
CA GLN A 13 -1.55 9.59 -3.11
C GLN A 13 -0.20 9.23 -2.51
N ASN A 14 -0.15 9.03 -1.20
CA ASN A 14 1.08 8.76 -0.44
C ASN A 14 1.02 7.43 0.34
N THR A 15 0.05 6.56 0.04
CA THR A 15 -0.12 5.27 0.72
C THR A 15 -0.28 4.18 -0.32
N PHE A 16 0.67 3.26 -0.38
CA PHE A 16 0.79 2.28 -1.46
C PHE A 16 0.56 0.85 -1.00
N SER A 17 0.92 0.53 0.26
CA SER A 17 0.72 -0.81 0.82
C SER A 17 -0.57 -0.92 1.63
N GLN A 18 -1.09 -2.13 1.74
CA GLN A 18 -2.24 -2.41 2.57
C GLN A 18 -1.93 -2.19 4.06
N GLU A 19 -0.75 -2.61 4.51
CA GLU A 19 -0.29 -2.43 5.89
C GLU A 19 -0.23 -0.95 6.27
N ASP A 20 0.39 -0.11 5.42
CA ASP A 20 0.45 1.34 5.64
C ASP A 20 -0.93 1.97 5.64
N MET A 21 -1.82 1.55 4.75
CA MET A 21 -3.18 2.06 4.68
C MET A 21 -3.90 1.86 6.01
N TYR A 22 -3.90 0.65 6.54
CA TYR A 22 -4.60 0.37 7.79
C TYR A 22 -3.95 1.02 9.00
N ARG A 23 -2.62 1.02 9.07
CA ARG A 23 -1.88 1.67 10.15
C ARG A 23 -2.15 3.17 10.16
N ARG A 24 -2.03 3.85 9.02
CA ARG A 24 -2.27 5.30 8.88
C ARG A 24 -3.73 5.68 9.12
N LEU A 25 -4.68 4.88 8.69
CA LEU A 25 -6.09 5.08 9.03
C LEU A 25 -6.36 4.92 10.53
N GLY A 26 -5.66 4.01 11.21
CA GLY A 26 -5.70 3.89 12.67
C GLY A 26 -5.20 5.16 13.36
N VAL A 27 -4.03 5.64 12.98
CA VAL A 27 -3.45 6.90 13.50
C VAL A 27 -4.34 8.11 13.19
N LEU A 28 -4.89 8.19 11.97
CA LEU A 28 -5.82 9.25 11.59
C LEU A 28 -7.08 9.23 12.48
N ARG A 29 -7.63 8.05 12.75
CA ARG A 29 -8.78 7.90 13.65
C ARG A 29 -8.46 8.47 15.03
N GLU A 30 -7.39 8.04 15.66
CA GLU A 30 -6.97 8.51 16.98
C GLU A 30 -6.75 10.03 17.02
N CYS A 31 -6.09 10.56 15.97
CA CYS A 31 -5.84 11.98 15.80
C CYS A 31 -7.15 12.79 15.71
N ILE A 32 -8.10 12.34 14.86
CA ILE A 32 -9.37 13.03 14.65
C ILE A 32 -10.26 12.93 15.90
N GLU A 33 -10.36 11.74 16.51
CA GLU A 33 -11.11 11.57 17.76
C GLU A 33 -10.54 12.47 18.87
N TYR A 34 -9.22 12.53 19.00
CA TYR A 34 -8.57 13.45 19.93
C TYR A 34 -8.97 14.91 19.64
N ALA A 35 -8.78 15.39 18.41
CA ALA A 35 -9.02 16.79 18.04
C ALA A 35 -10.50 17.19 18.12
N VAL A 36 -11.43 16.31 17.75
CA VAL A 36 -12.89 16.61 17.74
C VAL A 36 -13.49 16.62 19.15
N TYR A 37 -12.96 15.79 20.06
CA TYR A 37 -13.51 15.67 21.42
C TYR A 37 -12.69 16.39 22.49
N THR A 38 -11.51 16.92 22.17
CA THR A 38 -10.76 17.78 23.08
C THR A 38 -11.35 19.20 23.07
N ASN A 39 -11.66 19.70 24.24
CA ASN A 39 -12.30 21.02 24.39
C ASN A 39 -11.22 22.07 24.67
N THR A 40 -10.58 22.59 23.62
CA THR A 40 -9.51 23.61 23.70
C THR A 40 -9.86 24.81 22.81
N ASP A 41 -9.09 25.89 22.97
CA ASP A 41 -9.20 27.09 22.11
C ASP A 41 -8.43 26.94 20.76
N LYS A 42 -7.79 25.76 20.53
CA LYS A 42 -7.03 25.48 19.30
C LYS A 42 -7.94 25.03 18.17
N THR A 43 -7.46 25.22 16.94
CA THR A 43 -8.12 24.65 15.75
C THR A 43 -7.93 23.14 15.71
N GLN A 44 -8.83 22.43 15.04
CA GLN A 44 -8.75 20.99 14.87
C GLN A 44 -7.43 20.56 14.19
N GLU A 45 -6.94 21.34 13.25
CA GLU A 45 -5.65 21.11 12.59
C GLU A 45 -4.47 21.22 13.59
N GLU A 46 -4.47 22.24 14.46
CA GLU A 46 -3.43 22.42 15.48
C GLU A 46 -3.42 21.25 16.48
N GLU A 47 -4.59 20.77 16.91
CA GLU A 47 -4.71 19.61 17.80
C GLU A 47 -4.21 18.32 17.11
N CYS A 48 -4.56 18.11 15.84
CA CYS A 48 -4.06 16.98 15.07
C CYS A 48 -2.53 17.04 14.91
N ILE A 49 -1.96 18.19 14.59
CA ILE A 49 -0.50 18.35 14.46
C ILE A 49 0.20 18.09 15.79
N GLU A 50 -0.36 18.59 16.90
CA GLU A 50 0.19 18.33 18.23
C GLU A 50 0.14 16.84 18.59
N PHE A 51 -0.97 16.16 18.32
CA PHE A 51 -1.11 14.71 18.52
C PHE A 51 -0.06 13.95 17.70
N LEU A 52 0.04 14.23 16.41
CA LEU A 52 0.97 13.58 15.49
C LEU A 52 2.45 13.81 15.85
N SER A 53 2.77 14.90 16.56
CA SER A 53 4.12 15.14 17.04
C SER A 53 4.56 14.20 18.18
N LYS A 54 3.62 13.53 18.83
CA LYS A 54 3.83 12.66 20.00
C LYS A 54 3.81 11.16 19.67
N ILE A 55 3.40 10.78 18.47
CA ILE A 55 3.38 9.36 18.06
C ILE A 55 4.78 8.83 17.78
N GLU A 56 5.00 7.54 17.98
CA GLU A 56 6.32 6.91 17.81
C GLU A 56 6.76 6.86 16.34
N ASN A 57 5.85 6.55 15.43
CA ASN A 57 6.13 6.47 14.00
C ASN A 57 6.06 7.85 13.34
N GLN A 58 7.21 8.52 13.25
CA GLN A 58 7.29 9.87 12.66
C GLN A 58 7.07 9.88 11.15
N ASP A 59 7.38 8.79 10.44
CA ASP A 59 7.15 8.68 8.99
C ASP A 59 5.64 8.72 8.70
N ASP A 60 4.82 7.98 9.46
CA ASP A 60 3.37 8.05 9.35
C ASP A 60 2.82 9.43 9.76
N ALA A 61 3.40 10.04 10.82
CA ALA A 61 3.02 11.39 11.22
C ALA A 61 3.23 12.40 10.10
N ASP A 62 4.36 12.34 9.42
CA ASP A 62 4.71 13.28 8.34
C ASP A 62 3.83 13.07 7.10
N VAL A 63 3.52 11.82 6.76
CA VAL A 63 2.57 11.50 5.68
C VAL A 63 1.17 12.03 6.01
N ILE A 64 0.67 11.82 7.24
CA ILE A 64 -0.66 12.27 7.65
C ILE A 64 -0.73 13.81 7.70
N LYS A 65 0.31 14.48 8.19
CA LYS A 65 0.41 15.95 8.12
C LYS A 65 0.37 16.47 6.67
N ALA A 66 1.01 15.76 5.74
CA ALA A 66 1.03 16.13 4.33
C ALA A 66 -0.36 16.01 3.65
N TRP A 67 -1.31 15.26 4.23
CA TRP A 67 -2.70 15.26 3.74
C TRP A 67 -3.39 16.63 3.95
N GLY A 68 -2.89 17.44 4.90
CA GLY A 68 -3.23 18.85 5.10
C GLY A 68 -4.50 19.10 5.90
N GLY A 69 -4.61 20.33 6.40
CA GLY A 69 -5.68 20.75 7.29
C GLY A 69 -7.10 20.64 6.71
N GLU A 70 -7.26 20.73 5.39
CA GLU A 70 -8.56 20.54 4.75
C GLU A 70 -9.12 19.13 5.00
N LEU A 71 -8.27 18.09 5.09
CA LEU A 71 -8.71 16.75 5.43
C LEU A 71 -9.23 16.69 6.88
N PHE A 72 -8.52 17.30 7.82
CA PHE A 72 -8.92 17.29 9.22
C PHE A 72 -10.23 18.04 9.45
N ASN A 73 -10.43 19.17 8.77
CA ASN A 73 -11.60 20.05 8.93
C ASN A 73 -12.93 19.48 8.37
N VAL A 74 -12.89 18.36 7.64
CA VAL A 74 -14.11 17.67 7.19
C VAL A 74 -14.83 16.99 8.36
N PHE A 75 -14.10 16.59 9.40
CA PHE A 75 -14.62 15.88 10.55
C PHE A 75 -15.23 16.84 11.58
N ASN A 76 -16.30 16.41 12.24
CA ASN A 76 -16.93 17.10 13.35
C ASN A 76 -17.62 16.10 14.27
N GLN A 77 -18.10 16.54 15.45
CA GLN A 77 -18.73 15.66 16.46
C GLN A 77 -19.90 14.82 15.92
N GLN A 78 -20.57 15.26 14.85
CA GLN A 78 -21.76 14.59 14.31
C GLN A 78 -21.41 13.54 13.25
N ASN A 79 -20.33 13.77 12.46
CA ASN A 79 -19.99 12.93 11.32
C ASN A 79 -18.77 12.03 11.53
N THR A 80 -17.91 12.29 12.51
CA THR A 80 -16.61 11.63 12.69
C THR A 80 -16.74 10.10 12.68
N SER A 81 -17.61 9.54 13.50
CA SER A 81 -17.75 8.08 13.62
C SER A 81 -18.20 7.43 12.30
N HIS A 82 -19.20 8.03 11.64
CA HIS A 82 -19.72 7.52 10.37
C HIS A 82 -18.68 7.65 9.24
N LEU A 83 -18.04 8.81 9.14
CA LEU A 83 -17.08 9.10 8.08
C LEU A 83 -15.82 8.24 8.20
N LEU A 84 -15.31 8.01 9.41
CA LEU A 84 -14.20 7.11 9.66
C LEU A 84 -14.55 5.65 9.36
N HIS A 85 -15.77 5.23 9.69
CA HIS A 85 -16.26 3.89 9.34
C HIS A 85 -16.34 3.71 7.82
N ASP A 86 -16.98 4.64 7.12
CA ASP A 86 -17.11 4.60 5.66
C ASP A 86 -15.73 4.60 4.97
N LEU A 87 -14.77 5.35 5.51
CA LEU A 87 -13.42 5.41 5.00
C LEU A 87 -12.70 4.06 5.16
N GLN A 88 -12.87 3.39 6.30
CA GLN A 88 -12.31 2.06 6.54
C GLN A 88 -12.94 0.99 5.65
N GLU A 89 -14.26 0.99 5.50
CA GLU A 89 -14.97 0.06 4.63
C GLU A 89 -14.49 0.20 3.17
N LYS A 90 -14.35 1.45 2.70
CA LYS A 90 -13.82 1.71 1.36
C LYS A 90 -12.37 1.25 1.19
N ALA A 91 -11.51 1.51 2.17
CA ALA A 91 -10.13 1.05 2.15
C ALA A 91 -10.05 -0.49 2.15
N HIS A 92 -10.95 -1.15 2.87
CA HIS A 92 -11.02 -2.61 2.91
C HIS A 92 -11.49 -3.23 1.58
N SER A 93 -12.29 -2.49 0.82
CA SER A 93 -12.77 -2.93 -0.49
C SER A 93 -11.82 -2.63 -1.65
N MET A 94 -10.66 -2.01 -1.39
CA MET A 94 -9.69 -1.72 -2.45
C MET A 94 -9.07 -3.00 -3.01
N PRO A 95 -8.85 -3.06 -4.34
CA PRO A 95 -8.17 -4.19 -4.97
C PRO A 95 -6.76 -4.38 -4.40
N LEU A 96 -6.37 -5.63 -4.18
CA LEU A 96 -5.09 -5.99 -3.60
C LEU A 96 -4.25 -6.80 -4.59
N LEU A 97 -3.02 -6.33 -4.87
CA LEU A 97 -2.01 -7.09 -5.59
C LEU A 97 -1.02 -7.66 -4.58
N ILE A 98 -1.02 -8.97 -4.41
CA ILE A 98 -0.07 -9.67 -3.53
C ILE A 98 1.10 -10.15 -4.38
N VAL A 99 2.33 -9.76 -4.04
CA VAL A 99 3.54 -10.13 -4.79
C VAL A 99 4.48 -10.91 -3.89
N TYR A 100 4.92 -12.08 -4.34
CA TYR A 100 5.90 -12.94 -3.71
C TYR A 100 7.25 -12.80 -4.39
N VAL A 101 8.28 -12.47 -3.63
CA VAL A 101 9.65 -12.22 -4.13
C VAL A 101 10.67 -12.99 -3.31
N PRO A 102 11.81 -13.41 -3.88
CA PRO A 102 12.82 -14.20 -3.17
C PRO A 102 13.60 -13.40 -2.12
N VAL A 103 13.65 -12.08 -2.28
CA VAL A 103 14.42 -11.17 -1.42
C VAL A 103 13.61 -9.91 -1.13
N ALA A 104 13.89 -9.29 0.02
CA ALA A 104 13.27 -8.00 0.37
C ALA A 104 13.74 -6.89 -0.56
N PHE A 105 12.83 -6.01 -0.93
CA PHE A 105 13.11 -4.79 -1.69
C PHE A 105 13.10 -3.57 -0.76
N PRO A 106 13.91 -2.54 -1.07
CA PRO A 106 13.81 -1.25 -0.41
C PRO A 106 12.43 -0.64 -0.63
N GLU A 107 11.94 0.12 0.34
CA GLU A 107 10.61 0.76 0.27
C GLU A 107 10.45 1.64 -0.98
N THR A 108 11.51 2.35 -1.38
CA THR A 108 11.53 3.17 -2.60
C THR A 108 11.25 2.38 -3.88
N GLU A 109 11.68 1.13 -3.96
CA GLU A 109 11.39 0.26 -5.10
C GLU A 109 9.97 -0.29 -5.02
N ILE A 110 9.49 -0.64 -3.83
CA ILE A 110 8.09 -1.05 -3.60
C ILE A 110 7.13 0.05 -4.02
N GLN A 111 7.42 1.31 -3.66
CA GLN A 111 6.63 2.47 -4.08
C GLN A 111 6.59 2.64 -5.60
N LYS A 112 7.73 2.51 -6.29
CA LYS A 112 7.78 2.55 -7.77
C LYS A 112 6.94 1.46 -8.41
N MET A 113 7.01 0.24 -7.86
CA MET A 113 6.21 -0.89 -8.33
C MET A 113 4.72 -0.64 -8.12
N ALA A 114 4.33 -0.11 -6.98
CA ALA A 114 2.93 0.22 -6.68
C ALA A 114 2.39 1.33 -7.60
N VAL A 115 3.18 2.38 -7.84
CA VAL A 115 2.82 3.45 -8.80
C VAL A 115 2.65 2.87 -10.21
N TRP A 116 3.60 2.07 -10.68
CA TRP A 116 3.52 1.42 -11.97
C TRP A 116 2.28 0.52 -12.09
N ALA A 117 2.00 -0.27 -11.06
CA ALA A 117 0.85 -1.17 -11.04
C ALA A 117 -0.48 -0.41 -11.06
N ARG A 118 -0.59 0.71 -10.33
CA ARG A 118 -1.75 1.60 -10.39
C ARG A 118 -1.98 2.20 -11.78
N GLU A 119 -0.91 2.56 -12.48
CA GLU A 119 -1.00 3.10 -13.83
C GLU A 119 -1.42 2.06 -14.88
N LYS A 120 -1.07 0.79 -14.69
CA LYS A 120 -1.22 -0.27 -15.70
C LYS A 120 -2.37 -1.23 -15.45
N MET A 121 -2.78 -1.40 -14.19
CA MET A 121 -3.77 -2.40 -13.80
C MET A 121 -5.03 -1.75 -13.21
N ASP A 122 -4.94 -1.15 -12.03
CA ASP A 122 -6.07 -0.51 -11.35
C ASP A 122 -5.59 0.66 -10.49
N SER A 123 -6.19 1.86 -10.68
CA SER A 123 -5.81 3.08 -9.98
C SER A 123 -6.03 3.02 -8.46
N ASP A 124 -6.89 2.14 -8.01
CA ASP A 124 -7.29 2.01 -6.59
C ASP A 124 -6.55 0.90 -5.86
N MET A 125 -5.69 0.17 -6.57
CA MET A 125 -4.99 -0.98 -6.03
C MET A 125 -4.03 -0.62 -4.90
N LEU A 126 -3.98 -1.51 -3.90
CA LEU A 126 -2.93 -1.60 -2.88
C LEU A 126 -1.96 -2.73 -3.22
N LEU A 127 -0.70 -2.55 -2.85
CA LEU A 127 0.35 -3.56 -3.00
C LEU A 127 0.63 -4.22 -1.65
N GLU A 128 0.73 -5.54 -1.63
CA GLU A 128 1.26 -6.31 -0.51
C GLU A 128 2.44 -7.13 -1.00
N MET A 129 3.59 -7.06 -0.31
CA MET A 129 4.80 -7.76 -0.73
C MET A 129 5.24 -8.76 0.33
N HIS A 130 5.42 -10.02 -0.09
CA HIS A 130 5.91 -11.09 0.74
C HIS A 130 7.28 -11.57 0.28
N VAL A 131 8.19 -11.73 1.23
CA VAL A 131 9.48 -12.39 0.97
C VAL A 131 9.27 -13.90 1.09
N GLU A 132 9.35 -14.60 -0.04
CA GLU A 132 9.18 -16.05 -0.15
C GLU A 132 10.43 -16.67 -0.77
N PRO A 133 11.38 -17.18 0.05
CA PRO A 133 12.66 -17.71 -0.43
C PRO A 133 12.53 -18.92 -1.36
N THR A 134 11.39 -19.60 -1.35
CA THR A 134 11.13 -20.73 -2.27
C THR A 134 10.84 -20.28 -3.69
N VAL A 135 10.52 -19.01 -3.92
CA VAL A 135 10.47 -18.39 -5.24
C VAL A 135 11.89 -18.23 -5.77
N VAL A 136 12.35 -19.21 -6.55
CA VAL A 136 13.71 -19.23 -7.09
C VAL A 136 13.79 -18.31 -8.31
N GLY A 137 14.20 -17.05 -8.08
CA GLY A 137 14.32 -16.04 -9.13
C GLY A 137 12.96 -15.63 -9.73
N GLY A 138 12.85 -14.42 -10.25
CA GLY A 138 11.57 -13.88 -10.72
C GLY A 138 10.64 -13.50 -9.57
N CYS A 139 9.33 -13.62 -9.80
CA CYS A 139 8.29 -13.36 -8.81
C CYS A 139 7.07 -14.24 -9.06
N ALA A 140 6.20 -14.36 -8.05
CA ALA A 140 4.84 -14.81 -8.24
C ALA A 140 3.89 -13.75 -7.69
N PHE A 141 2.67 -13.68 -8.18
CA PHE A 141 1.69 -12.72 -7.67
C PHE A 141 0.26 -13.28 -7.71
N VAL A 142 -0.58 -12.73 -6.82
CA VAL A 142 -2.03 -12.97 -6.83
C VAL A 142 -2.73 -11.67 -7.23
N TRP A 143 -3.56 -11.76 -8.25
CA TRP A 143 -4.42 -10.68 -8.72
C TRP A 143 -5.81 -11.23 -9.05
N ASN A 144 -6.86 -10.60 -8.52
CA ASN A 144 -8.25 -11.05 -8.69
C ASN A 144 -8.41 -12.55 -8.38
N ASP A 145 -7.90 -12.98 -7.22
CA ASP A 145 -7.93 -14.37 -6.74
C ASP A 145 -7.22 -15.39 -7.66
N THR A 146 -6.48 -14.90 -8.66
CA THR A 146 -5.72 -15.74 -9.57
C THR A 146 -4.23 -15.66 -9.27
N TYR A 147 -3.62 -16.83 -9.04
CA TYR A 147 -2.18 -16.95 -8.84
C TYR A 147 -1.42 -17.05 -10.16
N HIS A 148 -0.40 -16.24 -10.32
CA HIS A 148 0.48 -16.21 -11.49
C HIS A 148 1.92 -16.46 -11.03
N ASP A 149 2.54 -17.51 -11.56
CA ASP A 149 3.94 -17.87 -11.24
C ASP A 149 4.87 -17.51 -12.41
N PHE A 150 5.72 -16.52 -12.17
CA PHE A 150 6.79 -16.09 -13.09
C PHE A 150 8.18 -16.38 -12.50
N SER A 151 8.25 -17.27 -11.51
CA SER A 151 9.50 -17.75 -10.97
C SER A 151 10.21 -18.71 -11.94
N PHE A 152 11.52 -18.89 -11.75
CA PHE A 152 12.24 -19.96 -12.46
C PHE A 152 11.75 -21.35 -12.10
N HIS A 153 11.10 -21.53 -10.94
CA HIS A 153 10.54 -22.81 -10.57
C HIS A 153 9.38 -23.19 -11.49
N GLY A 154 8.48 -22.24 -11.75
CA GLY A 154 7.35 -22.45 -12.69
C GLY A 154 7.79 -22.66 -14.13
N ARG A 155 8.98 -22.15 -14.52
CA ARG A 155 9.57 -22.30 -15.86
C ARG A 155 10.73 -23.29 -15.92
N ARG A 156 10.91 -24.11 -14.90
CA ARG A 156 12.09 -24.99 -14.77
C ARG A 156 12.31 -25.84 -16.02
N GLN A 157 11.27 -26.40 -16.59
CA GLN A 157 11.40 -27.27 -17.76
C GLN A 157 11.85 -26.47 -18.99
N GLU A 158 11.26 -25.31 -19.24
CA GLU A 158 11.63 -24.41 -20.35
C GLU A 158 13.10 -24.00 -20.28
N VAL A 159 13.57 -23.67 -19.07
CA VAL A 159 14.97 -23.27 -18.83
C VAL A 159 15.93 -24.46 -19.03
N LEU A 160 15.57 -25.65 -18.56
CA LEU A 160 16.37 -26.85 -18.77
C LEU A 160 16.44 -27.23 -20.26
N ASP A 161 15.34 -27.14 -20.98
CA ASP A 161 15.30 -27.43 -22.41
C ASP A 161 16.14 -26.41 -23.20
N ALA A 162 16.09 -25.12 -22.87
CA ALA A 162 16.90 -24.08 -23.50
C ALA A 162 18.41 -24.30 -23.21
N ILE A 163 18.78 -24.70 -22.00
CA ILE A 163 20.17 -25.04 -21.67
C ILE A 163 20.64 -26.27 -22.45
N ALA A 164 19.80 -27.32 -22.55
CA ALA A 164 20.12 -28.52 -23.28
C ALA A 164 20.38 -28.22 -24.77
N GLU A 165 19.48 -27.45 -25.42
CA GLU A 165 19.65 -27.02 -26.80
C GLU A 165 20.95 -26.22 -27.03
N GLU A 166 21.31 -25.34 -26.10
CA GLU A 166 22.53 -24.56 -26.22
C GLU A 166 23.77 -25.43 -26.03
N MET A 167 23.74 -26.37 -25.10
CA MET A 167 24.85 -27.35 -24.91
C MET A 167 25.05 -28.25 -26.13
N GLU A 168 23.97 -28.70 -26.79
CA GLU A 168 24.07 -29.50 -28.04
C GLU A 168 24.74 -28.70 -29.14
N LYS A 169 24.39 -27.42 -29.34
CA LYS A 169 25.04 -26.52 -30.33
C LYS A 169 26.53 -26.35 -30.09
N TYR A 170 26.96 -26.38 -28.83
CA TYR A 170 28.42 -26.33 -28.51
C TYR A 170 29.11 -27.67 -28.75
N ALA A 171 28.44 -28.81 -28.47
CA ALA A 171 29.00 -30.13 -28.68
C ALA A 171 29.20 -30.45 -30.18
N GLU A 172 28.37 -29.93 -31.07
CA GLU A 172 28.51 -30.09 -32.52
C GLU A 172 29.63 -29.24 -33.14
N LYS A 173 30.19 -28.26 -32.40
CA LYS A 173 31.27 -27.36 -32.88
C LYS A 173 32.64 -27.82 -32.45
N VAL A 174 32.77 -28.91 -31.70
CA VAL A 174 34.03 -29.51 -31.27
C VAL A 174 34.30 -30.81 -32.02
#